data_f6a3faef8d2cf6bdef9b52319f944ff4
#
_entry.id   f6a3faef8d2cf6bdef9b52319f944ff4
#
_cell.length_a   1.000
_cell.length_b   1.000
_cell.length_c   1.000
_cell.angle_alpha   90.00
_cell.angle_beta   90.00
_cell.angle_gamma   90.00
#
_symmetry.space_group_name_H-M   'P 1'
#
loop_
_entity.id
_entity.type
_entity.pdbx_description
1 polymer ?
#
loop_
_entity_poly.entity_id
_entity_poly.type
_entity_poly.pdbx_seq_one_letter_code
_entity_poly.pdbx_strand_id
1 'polypeptide(L)'
;MNRQMTCGTSSISFQNPVFVQSCASVVSRKEGEGPLGAYFDTICEDPMFGTDTWEAAESTLQKQAALLAIKKNGLTCSDIQLLFAGDLLAQTSASSFGTADLKIPFYGLFGACSTMGESLSLGSMCIDGGYGKYILCATSSHFASAEKEFRFPLGYGNQRPLSATWTVTGAGACILGYEPPPRPNNKTLNTLRNRNICAVITGITTGRLIDFGFRDSLNMGACMAPAACDTIARNLQDFHRKPSDYDAIFTGDLGMVGQTILFDLLTEKGFDISSVHQDCGMLIYDSQTQDTHSGGSGCGCAASVLAGYILPGIIQKKWKRILFVPTGALLSKVSFNEGDPIPGIAHAVVIEQYRVPDMM
;
A
#
# COMPACT_ATOMS: atom_id res chain seq x y z
N MET A 1 30.43 9.72 13.19
CA MET A 1 29.05 9.91 13.69
C MET A 1 28.38 8.55 13.76
N ASN A 2 27.98 8.12 14.95
CA ASN A 2 27.22 6.86 15.09
C ASN A 2 25.80 7.07 14.51
N ARG A 3 25.54 6.60 13.31
CA ARG A 3 24.20 6.58 12.70
C ARG A 3 23.41 5.39 13.22
N GLN A 4 23.02 5.41 14.48
CA GLN A 4 22.09 4.39 14.97
C GLN A 4 20.66 4.89 14.69
N MET A 5 20.05 4.35 13.64
CA MET A 5 18.65 4.61 13.26
C MET A 5 17.72 3.50 13.73
N THR A 6 18.26 2.36 14.14
CA THR A 6 17.47 1.25 14.67
C THR A 6 16.82 1.65 15.99
N CYS A 7 15.52 1.42 16.08
CA CYS A 7 14.68 1.65 17.23
C CYS A 7 14.08 0.29 17.64
N GLY A 8 14.34 -0.14 18.87
CA GLY A 8 13.92 -1.47 19.32
C GLY A 8 14.51 -2.60 18.48
N THR A 9 13.68 -3.56 18.10
CA THR A 9 14.10 -4.82 17.46
C THR A 9 13.82 -4.92 15.97
N SER A 10 12.86 -4.12 15.45
CA SER A 10 12.38 -4.25 14.07
C SER A 10 12.12 -2.91 13.39
N SER A 11 12.28 -1.82 14.12
CA SER A 11 11.91 -0.49 13.63
C SER A 11 13.14 0.37 13.33
N ILE A 12 12.95 1.32 12.43
CA ILE A 12 13.92 2.34 12.05
C ILE A 12 13.25 3.70 12.22
N SER A 13 13.89 4.61 12.94
CA SER A 13 13.51 6.02 13.02
C SER A 13 14.46 6.81 12.13
N PHE A 14 13.94 7.46 11.09
CA PHE A 14 14.76 8.26 10.18
C PHE A 14 15.24 9.53 10.87
N GLN A 15 16.51 9.89 10.66
CA GLN A 15 17.08 11.12 11.21
C GLN A 15 16.56 12.35 10.47
N ASN A 16 16.33 12.20 9.17
CA ASN A 16 15.72 13.21 8.33
C ASN A 16 14.39 12.67 7.81
N PRO A 17 13.31 13.46 7.85
CA PRO A 17 12.04 13.01 7.32
C PRO A 17 12.12 12.77 5.81
N VAL A 18 11.54 11.69 5.34
CA VAL A 18 11.43 11.39 3.93
C VAL A 18 10.11 11.95 3.41
N PHE A 19 10.19 12.92 2.50
CA PHE A 19 9.01 13.64 2.01
C PHE A 19 8.29 12.86 0.91
N VAL A 20 6.96 12.76 1.02
CA VAL A 20 6.13 12.32 -0.10
C VAL A 20 5.96 13.51 -1.04
N GLN A 21 6.62 13.46 -2.19
CA GLN A 21 6.66 14.53 -3.18
C GLN A 21 5.34 14.66 -3.95
N SER A 22 4.80 13.52 -4.34
CA SER A 22 3.53 13.37 -5.04
C SER A 22 3.04 11.94 -4.91
N CYS A 23 1.75 11.74 -5.17
CA CYS A 23 1.16 10.43 -5.31
C CYS A 23 0.07 10.46 -6.38
N ALA A 24 -0.26 9.28 -6.89
CA ALA A 24 -1.35 9.09 -7.84
C ALA A 24 -2.03 7.74 -7.64
N SER A 25 -3.33 7.72 -7.90
CA SER A 25 -4.18 6.54 -7.86
C SER A 25 -4.94 6.39 -9.17
N VAL A 26 -4.93 5.18 -9.72
CA VAL A 26 -5.74 4.80 -10.88
C VAL A 26 -6.52 3.55 -10.50
N VAL A 27 -7.81 3.53 -10.76
CA VAL A 27 -8.69 2.41 -10.42
C VAL A 27 -9.65 2.10 -11.55
N SER A 28 -10.32 0.94 -11.48
CA SER A 28 -11.38 0.62 -12.43
C SER A 28 -12.75 1.13 -11.94
N ARG A 29 -13.77 0.87 -12.75
CA ARG A 29 -15.14 1.29 -12.51
C ARG A 29 -15.69 0.81 -11.15
N LYS A 30 -15.47 -0.46 -10.79
CA LYS A 30 -16.01 -1.02 -9.54
C LYS A 30 -15.48 -0.28 -8.30
N GLU A 31 -14.22 0.07 -8.28
CA GLU A 31 -13.59 0.86 -7.22
C GLU A 31 -14.08 2.32 -7.26
N GLY A 32 -14.30 2.85 -8.46
CA GLY A 32 -14.86 4.18 -8.67
C GLY A 32 -16.31 4.33 -8.20
N GLU A 33 -17.09 3.25 -8.22
CA GLU A 33 -18.44 3.19 -7.68
C GLU A 33 -18.50 3.02 -6.16
N GLY A 34 -17.36 2.75 -5.52
CA GLY A 34 -17.24 2.58 -4.07
C GLY A 34 -17.19 3.91 -3.29
N PRO A 35 -17.20 3.83 -1.95
CA PRO A 35 -17.21 5.01 -1.08
C PRO A 35 -16.06 5.99 -1.30
N LEU A 36 -14.93 5.50 -1.82
CA LEU A 36 -13.74 6.32 -2.08
C LEU A 36 -13.63 6.79 -3.54
N GLY A 37 -14.62 6.55 -4.40
CA GLY A 37 -14.57 6.88 -5.82
C GLY A 37 -14.17 8.34 -6.11
N ALA A 38 -14.73 9.29 -5.36
CA ALA A 38 -14.42 10.73 -5.52
C ALA A 38 -12.98 11.13 -5.12
N TYR A 39 -12.23 10.23 -4.49
CA TYR A 39 -10.86 10.50 -4.05
C TYR A 39 -9.79 10.00 -5.03
N PHE A 40 -10.15 9.11 -5.95
CA PHE A 40 -9.18 8.58 -6.92
C PHE A 40 -8.91 9.57 -8.04
N ASP A 41 -7.67 9.63 -8.50
CA ASP A 41 -7.25 10.56 -9.54
C ASP A 41 -7.80 10.20 -10.93
N THR A 42 -7.90 8.90 -11.21
CA THR A 42 -8.40 8.39 -12.48
C THR A 42 -9.23 7.13 -12.23
N ILE A 43 -10.42 7.13 -12.80
CA ILE A 43 -11.30 5.96 -12.86
C ILE A 43 -11.39 5.54 -14.33
N CYS A 44 -11.01 4.30 -14.64
CA CYS A 44 -11.11 3.75 -15.98
C CYS A 44 -12.38 2.89 -16.10
N GLU A 45 -13.27 3.25 -17.01
CA GLU A 45 -14.51 2.52 -17.24
C GLU A 45 -14.27 1.15 -17.91
N ASP A 46 -13.21 1.07 -18.74
CA ASP A 46 -12.81 -0.18 -19.40
C ASP A 46 -11.87 -0.97 -18.49
N PRO A 47 -12.28 -2.15 -17.94
CA PRO A 47 -11.41 -2.96 -17.09
C PRO A 47 -10.21 -3.57 -17.84
N MET A 48 -10.24 -3.56 -19.19
CA MET A 48 -9.10 -3.98 -20.01
C MET A 48 -8.08 -2.87 -20.25
N PHE A 49 -8.36 -1.64 -19.85
CA PHE A 49 -7.48 -0.48 -20.06
C PHE A 49 -7.01 -0.32 -21.52
N GLY A 50 -7.86 -0.70 -22.48
CA GLY A 50 -7.56 -0.65 -23.91
C GLY A 50 -6.58 -1.70 -24.39
N THR A 51 -6.41 -2.80 -23.67
CA THR A 51 -5.49 -3.92 -24.00
C THR A 51 -6.25 -5.21 -24.27
N ASP A 52 -5.55 -6.26 -24.76
CA ASP A 52 -6.16 -7.54 -25.16
C ASP A 52 -6.06 -8.64 -24.08
N THR A 53 -5.31 -8.40 -22.98
CA THR A 53 -5.12 -9.37 -21.90
C THR A 53 -5.20 -8.69 -20.53
N TRP A 54 -5.62 -9.44 -19.50
CA TRP A 54 -5.74 -8.93 -18.14
C TRP A 54 -4.40 -8.52 -17.54
N GLU A 55 -3.34 -9.23 -17.86
CA GLU A 55 -1.98 -8.94 -17.43
C GLU A 55 -1.46 -7.63 -18.07
N ALA A 56 -1.77 -7.41 -19.36
CA ALA A 56 -1.44 -6.14 -20.04
C ALA A 56 -2.29 -4.98 -19.50
N ALA A 57 -3.55 -5.26 -19.12
CA ALA A 57 -4.40 -4.28 -18.46
C ALA A 57 -3.79 -3.81 -17.12
N GLU A 58 -3.32 -4.74 -16.29
CA GLU A 58 -2.65 -4.43 -15.04
C GLU A 58 -1.34 -3.66 -15.26
N SER A 59 -0.54 -4.06 -16.24
CA SER A 59 0.68 -3.35 -16.63
C SER A 59 0.38 -1.89 -17.02
N THR A 60 -0.67 -1.67 -17.79
CA THR A 60 -1.12 -0.34 -18.23
C THR A 60 -1.61 0.50 -17.05
N LEU A 61 -2.41 -0.08 -16.18
CA LEU A 61 -2.92 0.52 -14.95
C LEU A 61 -1.78 1.03 -14.07
N GLN A 62 -0.78 0.19 -13.77
CA GLN A 62 0.37 0.56 -12.94
C GLN A 62 1.22 1.66 -13.60
N LYS A 63 1.47 1.55 -14.90
CA LYS A 63 2.19 2.57 -15.67
C LYS A 63 1.50 3.93 -15.63
N GLN A 64 0.17 3.94 -15.77
CA GLN A 64 -0.60 5.19 -15.69
C GLN A 64 -0.46 5.86 -14.31
N ALA A 65 -0.54 5.09 -13.22
CA ALA A 65 -0.34 5.62 -11.87
C ALA A 65 1.08 6.19 -11.68
N ALA A 66 2.11 5.46 -12.14
CA ALA A 66 3.50 5.88 -12.10
C ALA A 66 3.73 7.21 -12.86
N LEU A 67 3.30 7.27 -14.12
CA LEU A 67 3.44 8.48 -14.95
C LEU A 67 2.66 9.66 -14.39
N LEU A 68 1.47 9.42 -13.83
CA LEU A 68 0.67 10.47 -13.21
C LEU A 68 1.35 11.05 -11.95
N ALA A 69 1.96 10.19 -11.11
CA ALA A 69 2.73 10.63 -9.95
C ALA A 69 3.94 11.48 -10.36
N ILE A 70 4.69 11.06 -11.40
CA ILE A 70 5.82 11.80 -11.96
C ILE A 70 5.35 13.17 -12.48
N LYS A 71 4.29 13.19 -13.29
CA LYS A 71 3.71 14.41 -13.86
C LYS A 71 3.21 15.39 -12.79
N LYS A 72 2.54 14.90 -11.74
CA LYS A 72 2.06 15.72 -10.64
C LYS A 72 3.17 16.46 -9.91
N ASN A 73 4.38 15.91 -9.88
CA ASN A 73 5.55 16.55 -9.28
C ASN A 73 6.31 17.45 -10.26
N GLY A 74 5.93 17.48 -11.52
CA GLY A 74 6.62 18.23 -12.57
C GLY A 74 7.97 17.62 -12.95
N LEU A 75 8.14 16.33 -12.68
CA LEU A 75 9.33 15.55 -13.03
C LEU A 75 9.15 14.80 -14.34
N THR A 76 10.25 14.24 -14.82
CA THR A 76 10.33 13.28 -15.92
C THR A 76 10.86 11.94 -15.40
N CYS A 77 10.78 10.87 -16.20
CA CYS A 77 11.32 9.57 -15.82
C CYS A 77 12.84 9.61 -15.57
N SER A 78 13.57 10.51 -16.25
CA SER A 78 15.02 10.68 -16.06
C SER A 78 15.40 11.33 -14.72
N ASP A 79 14.47 11.94 -14.01
CA ASP A 79 14.70 12.52 -12.69
C ASP A 79 14.62 11.47 -11.57
N ILE A 80 14.08 10.27 -11.87
CA ILE A 80 13.87 9.20 -10.90
C ILE A 80 15.08 8.26 -10.92
N GLN A 81 15.74 8.08 -9.78
CA GLN A 81 16.94 7.24 -9.68
C GLN A 81 16.62 5.76 -9.52
N LEU A 82 15.55 5.42 -8.81
CA LEU A 82 15.15 4.04 -8.54
C LEU A 82 13.63 3.92 -8.59
N LEU A 83 13.16 2.77 -9.05
CA LEU A 83 11.78 2.33 -8.98
C LEU A 83 11.70 1.05 -8.15
N PHE A 84 10.94 1.08 -7.07
CA PHE A 84 10.50 -0.08 -6.32
C PHE A 84 9.05 -0.36 -6.69
N ALA A 85 8.80 -1.42 -7.43
CA ALA A 85 7.44 -1.76 -7.83
C ALA A 85 7.15 -3.25 -7.69
N GLY A 86 5.87 -3.58 -7.56
CA GLY A 86 5.42 -4.96 -7.48
C GLY A 86 3.92 -5.09 -7.74
N ASP A 87 3.53 -6.32 -7.90
CA ASP A 87 2.18 -6.78 -8.16
C ASP A 87 1.98 -8.19 -7.58
N LEU A 88 0.85 -8.84 -7.87
CA LEU A 88 0.56 -10.19 -7.36
C LEU A 88 1.01 -11.31 -8.31
N LEU A 89 1.45 -11.00 -9.52
CA LEU A 89 1.76 -11.99 -10.54
C LEU A 89 3.19 -12.50 -10.41
N ALA A 90 3.41 -13.75 -10.82
CA ALA A 90 4.73 -14.37 -10.79
C ALA A 90 5.77 -13.52 -11.52
N GLN A 91 6.97 -13.41 -10.94
CA GLN A 91 8.10 -12.56 -11.38
C GLN A 91 7.72 -11.07 -11.54
N THR A 92 6.70 -10.59 -10.81
CA THR A 92 6.23 -9.20 -10.92
C THR A 92 5.96 -8.80 -12.38
N SER A 93 5.24 -9.67 -13.12
CA SER A 93 5.12 -9.50 -14.57
C SER A 93 4.34 -8.25 -14.97
N ALA A 94 3.32 -7.84 -14.20
CA ALA A 94 2.61 -6.59 -14.47
C ALA A 94 3.54 -5.38 -14.33
N SER A 95 4.34 -5.34 -13.25
CA SER A 95 5.28 -4.25 -12.99
C SER A 95 6.40 -4.20 -14.01
N SER A 96 7.01 -5.35 -14.35
CA SER A 96 8.15 -5.40 -15.27
C SER A 96 7.74 -4.99 -16.69
N PHE A 97 6.63 -5.49 -17.21
CA PHE A 97 6.13 -5.09 -18.54
C PHE A 97 5.58 -3.66 -18.52
N GLY A 98 4.88 -3.25 -17.48
CA GLY A 98 4.28 -1.93 -17.38
C GLY A 98 5.31 -0.79 -17.28
N THR A 99 6.47 -1.05 -16.70
CA THR A 99 7.46 0.01 -16.43
C THR A 99 8.72 -0.07 -17.28
N ALA A 100 8.88 -1.10 -18.12
CA ALA A 100 10.08 -1.32 -18.93
C ALA A 100 10.48 -0.13 -19.82
N ASP A 101 9.51 0.54 -20.42
CA ASP A 101 9.72 1.69 -21.29
C ASP A 101 9.97 3.01 -20.54
N LEU A 102 9.75 3.06 -19.23
CA LEU A 102 10.11 4.21 -18.40
C LEU A 102 11.63 4.35 -18.25
N LYS A 103 12.40 3.27 -18.48
CA LYS A 103 13.87 3.20 -18.42
C LYS A 103 14.43 3.67 -17.06
N ILE A 104 13.68 3.49 -16.00
CA ILE A 104 14.11 3.75 -14.61
C ILE A 104 14.74 2.48 -14.05
N PRO A 105 15.89 2.55 -13.37
CA PRO A 105 16.45 1.40 -12.65
C PRO A 105 15.42 0.76 -11.72
N PHE A 106 15.18 -0.56 -11.83
CA PHE A 106 14.02 -1.25 -11.30
C PHE A 106 14.41 -2.35 -10.31
N TYR A 107 13.71 -2.37 -9.18
CA TYR A 107 13.65 -3.50 -8.25
C TYR A 107 12.21 -4.02 -8.19
N GLY A 108 12.01 -5.27 -8.61
CA GLY A 108 10.74 -5.97 -8.47
C GLY A 108 10.57 -6.49 -7.05
N LEU A 109 9.47 -6.12 -6.39
CA LEU A 109 9.12 -6.53 -5.05
C LEU A 109 7.95 -7.51 -5.10
N PHE A 110 8.03 -8.59 -4.33
CA PHE A 110 7.04 -9.66 -4.37
C PHE A 110 6.60 -10.10 -2.96
N GLY A 111 6.09 -9.13 -2.19
CA GLY A 111 5.56 -9.27 -0.83
C GLY A 111 4.04 -9.45 -0.78
N ALA A 112 3.40 -9.97 -1.84
CA ALA A 112 1.95 -10.05 -1.97
C ALA A 112 1.29 -8.68 -1.71
N CYS A 113 0.15 -8.64 -1.01
CA CYS A 113 -0.57 -7.38 -0.76
C CYS A 113 0.21 -6.38 0.12
N SER A 114 1.28 -6.79 0.84
CA SER A 114 2.12 -5.90 1.64
C SER A 114 3.13 -5.06 0.83
N THR A 115 3.25 -5.31 -0.46
CA THR A 115 4.30 -4.75 -1.33
C THR A 115 4.37 -3.21 -1.32
N MET A 116 3.24 -2.50 -1.12
CA MET A 116 3.31 -1.02 -1.02
C MET A 116 4.04 -0.57 0.25
N GLY A 117 3.87 -1.25 1.38
CA GLY A 117 4.61 -0.97 2.61
C GLY A 117 6.09 -1.32 2.50
N GLU A 118 6.41 -2.43 1.82
CA GLU A 118 7.77 -2.84 1.49
C GLU A 118 8.45 -1.79 0.59
N SER A 119 7.79 -1.38 -0.48
CA SER A 119 8.26 -0.36 -1.43
C SER A 119 8.56 0.98 -0.75
N LEU A 120 7.64 1.49 0.07
CA LEU A 120 7.84 2.73 0.84
C LEU A 120 8.96 2.59 1.86
N SER A 121 9.10 1.43 2.50
CA SER A 121 10.17 1.18 3.47
C SER A 121 11.54 1.22 2.81
N LEU A 122 11.73 0.48 1.72
CA LEU A 122 12.98 0.46 0.95
C LEU A 122 13.29 1.82 0.32
N GLY A 123 12.29 2.46 -0.27
CA GLY A 123 12.43 3.80 -0.83
C GLY A 123 12.85 4.83 0.20
N SER A 124 12.28 4.76 1.42
CA SER A 124 12.64 5.67 2.50
C SER A 124 14.07 5.43 3.01
N MET A 125 14.48 4.16 3.16
CA MET A 125 15.86 3.83 3.51
C MET A 125 16.85 4.35 2.47
N CYS A 126 16.52 4.23 1.18
CA CYS A 126 17.35 4.74 0.10
C CYS A 126 17.45 6.28 0.09
N ILE A 127 16.35 6.99 0.35
CA ILE A 127 16.35 8.46 0.45
C ILE A 127 17.22 8.92 1.64
N ASP A 128 16.97 8.37 2.85
CA ASP A 128 17.73 8.74 4.04
C ASP A 128 19.20 8.31 3.94
N GLY A 129 19.49 7.22 3.22
CA GLY A 129 20.84 6.75 2.91
C GLY A 129 21.58 7.59 1.85
N GLY A 130 20.87 8.48 1.13
CA GLY A 130 21.46 9.31 0.08
C GLY A 130 21.69 8.58 -1.25
N TYR A 131 20.99 7.45 -1.50
CA TYR A 131 21.11 6.67 -2.73
C TYR A 131 20.27 7.20 -3.90
N GLY A 132 19.48 8.21 -3.69
CA GLY A 132 18.71 8.89 -4.73
C GLY A 132 18.04 10.16 -4.24
N LYS A 133 17.78 11.08 -5.17
CA LYS A 133 17.03 12.31 -4.90
C LYS A 133 15.53 12.08 -4.96
N TYR A 134 15.09 11.31 -5.95
CA TYR A 134 13.71 10.92 -6.15
C TYR A 134 13.62 9.42 -6.37
N ILE A 135 12.76 8.78 -5.62
CA ILE A 135 12.48 7.34 -5.72
C ILE A 135 11.00 7.15 -5.96
N LEU A 136 10.66 6.34 -6.95
CA LEU A 136 9.29 5.98 -7.26
C LEU A 136 8.94 4.64 -6.60
N CYS A 137 7.83 4.62 -5.87
CA CYS A 137 7.22 3.46 -5.26
C CYS A 137 5.86 3.22 -5.92
N ALA A 138 5.62 2.06 -6.52
CA ALA A 138 4.37 1.78 -7.22
C ALA A 138 3.94 0.33 -7.08
N THR A 139 2.66 0.10 -6.81
CA THR A 139 2.09 -1.25 -6.78
C THR A 139 0.71 -1.28 -7.40
N SER A 140 0.36 -2.43 -7.97
CA SER A 140 -0.94 -2.66 -8.61
C SER A 140 -1.47 -4.05 -8.30
N SER A 141 -2.76 -4.21 -8.47
CA SER A 141 -3.43 -5.49 -8.65
C SER A 141 -4.57 -5.33 -9.63
N HIS A 142 -4.94 -6.42 -10.29
CA HIS A 142 -6.10 -6.46 -11.17
C HIS A 142 -6.91 -7.72 -10.86
N PHE A 143 -8.22 -7.58 -10.71
CA PHE A 143 -9.09 -8.70 -10.33
C PHE A 143 -8.87 -9.93 -11.21
N ALA A 144 -9.02 -9.80 -12.52
CA ALA A 144 -9.01 -10.95 -13.41
C ALA A 144 -7.62 -11.60 -13.57
N SER A 145 -6.51 -10.83 -13.55
CA SER A 145 -5.16 -11.39 -13.59
C SER A 145 -4.85 -12.17 -12.31
N ALA A 146 -5.22 -11.63 -11.14
CA ALA A 146 -5.02 -12.28 -9.85
C ALA A 146 -5.92 -13.52 -9.68
N GLU A 147 -7.20 -13.43 -10.07
CA GLU A 147 -8.10 -14.59 -10.01
C GLU A 147 -7.63 -15.73 -10.92
N LYS A 148 -7.13 -15.39 -12.10
CA LYS A 148 -6.55 -16.37 -13.04
C LYS A 148 -5.28 -17.03 -12.47
N GLU A 149 -4.46 -16.27 -11.76
CA GLU A 149 -3.25 -16.79 -11.13
C GLU A 149 -3.57 -17.69 -9.92
N PHE A 150 -4.44 -17.25 -9.01
CA PHE A 150 -4.61 -17.88 -7.69
C PHE A 150 -5.87 -18.74 -7.56
N ARG A 151 -6.93 -18.49 -8.34
CA ARG A 151 -8.26 -19.16 -8.24
C ARG A 151 -8.72 -19.76 -9.54
N PHE A 152 -7.82 -20.41 -10.24
CA PHE A 152 -8.16 -21.14 -11.46
C PHE A 152 -8.92 -22.45 -11.14
N PRO A 153 -9.97 -22.82 -11.89
CA PRO A 153 -10.51 -22.12 -13.08
C PRO A 153 -11.43 -20.96 -12.72
N LEU A 154 -11.36 -19.88 -13.48
CA LEU A 154 -12.14 -18.63 -13.29
C LEU A 154 -13.66 -18.85 -13.26
N GLY A 155 -14.17 -19.89 -13.90
CA GLY A 155 -15.60 -20.23 -13.90
C GLY A 155 -16.19 -20.47 -12.50
N TYR A 156 -15.36 -20.73 -11.50
CA TYR A 156 -15.78 -20.87 -10.10
C TYR A 156 -15.56 -19.61 -9.27
N GLY A 157 -15.10 -18.53 -9.85
CA GLY A 157 -14.84 -17.26 -9.15
C GLY A 157 -16.06 -16.66 -8.44
N ASN A 158 -17.28 -17.06 -8.81
CA ASN A 158 -18.51 -16.66 -8.13
C ASN A 158 -18.77 -17.41 -6.81
N GLN A 159 -18.09 -18.53 -6.58
CA GLN A 159 -18.28 -19.37 -5.39
C GLN A 159 -17.32 -18.92 -4.29
N ARG A 160 -17.59 -17.77 -3.70
CA ARG A 160 -16.79 -17.17 -2.65
C ARG A 160 -17.48 -17.29 -1.29
N PRO A 161 -16.80 -17.77 -0.24
CA PRO A 161 -17.33 -17.71 1.13
C PRO A 161 -17.39 -16.27 1.61
N LEU A 162 -18.14 -16.01 2.69
CA LEU A 162 -18.26 -14.68 3.28
C LEU A 162 -16.92 -14.14 3.82
N SER A 163 -15.93 -15.01 4.08
CA SER A 163 -14.57 -14.64 4.47
C SER A 163 -13.71 -14.17 3.31
N ALA A 164 -14.09 -14.46 2.07
CA ALA A 164 -13.31 -14.06 0.90
C ALA A 164 -13.37 -12.55 0.68
N THR A 165 -12.30 -12.03 0.08
CA THR A 165 -12.18 -10.65 -0.35
C THR A 165 -12.22 -10.55 -1.87
N TRP A 166 -12.48 -9.36 -2.39
CA TRP A 166 -12.45 -9.05 -3.81
C TRP A 166 -11.13 -8.36 -4.16
N THR A 167 -10.37 -8.92 -5.11
CA THR A 167 -9.13 -8.27 -5.55
C THR A 167 -9.45 -6.93 -6.23
N VAL A 168 -8.86 -5.87 -5.70
CA VAL A 168 -8.99 -4.51 -6.23
C VAL A 168 -8.30 -4.39 -7.58
N THR A 169 -8.99 -3.83 -8.57
CA THR A 169 -8.38 -3.39 -9.83
C THR A 169 -7.95 -1.95 -9.67
N GLY A 170 -6.72 -1.78 -9.18
CA GLY A 170 -6.19 -0.47 -8.83
C GLY A 170 -4.66 -0.44 -8.77
N ALA A 171 -4.11 0.74 -8.89
CA ALA A 171 -2.71 1.04 -8.67
C ALA A 171 -2.54 2.33 -7.88
N GLY A 172 -1.51 2.35 -7.06
CA GLY A 172 -1.04 3.55 -6.39
C GLY A 172 0.45 3.74 -6.63
N ALA A 173 0.86 4.98 -6.80
CA ALA A 173 2.26 5.36 -6.95
C ALA A 173 2.60 6.57 -6.09
N CYS A 174 3.78 6.57 -5.46
CA CYS A 174 4.29 7.66 -4.66
C CYS A 174 5.73 7.99 -5.08
N ILE A 175 6.06 9.28 -5.16
CA ILE A 175 7.44 9.72 -5.29
C ILE A 175 7.94 10.17 -3.92
N LEU A 176 9.07 9.62 -3.50
CA LEU A 176 9.76 9.98 -2.27
C LEU A 176 10.95 10.89 -2.59
N GLY A 177 11.29 11.80 -1.65
CA GLY A 177 12.43 12.69 -1.77
C GLY A 177 12.91 13.18 -0.41
N TYR A 178 14.11 13.80 -0.37
CA TYR A 178 14.73 14.26 0.87
C TYR A 178 14.43 15.74 1.21
N GLU A 179 13.83 16.49 0.28
CA GLU A 179 13.42 17.89 0.47
C GLU A 179 11.90 18.01 0.46
N PRO A 180 11.33 19.03 1.09
CA PRO A 180 9.90 19.31 0.92
C PRO A 180 9.51 19.47 -0.56
N PRO A 181 8.32 19.02 -0.96
CA PRO A 181 7.86 19.20 -2.34
C PRO A 181 7.82 20.68 -2.71
N PRO A 182 8.22 21.04 -3.96
CA PRO A 182 8.25 22.43 -4.41
C PRO A 182 6.87 23.08 -4.30
N ARG A 183 6.82 24.35 -3.90
CA ARG A 183 5.55 25.11 -3.84
C ARG A 183 4.93 25.21 -5.25
N PRO A 184 3.62 24.99 -5.39
CA PRO A 184 2.99 25.01 -6.70
C PRO A 184 3.01 26.42 -7.31
N ASN A 185 3.53 26.53 -8.53
CA ASN A 185 3.46 27.73 -9.32
C ASN A 185 2.11 27.88 -10.08
N ASN A 186 1.31 26.82 -10.18
CA ASN A 186 0.02 26.79 -10.87
C ASN A 186 -1.03 25.97 -10.13
N LYS A 187 -2.28 26.43 -10.21
CA LYS A 187 -3.44 25.96 -9.45
C LYS A 187 -4.00 24.57 -9.85
N THR A 188 -3.41 23.85 -10.80
CA THR A 188 -4.20 22.90 -11.61
C THR A 188 -3.92 21.43 -11.44
N LEU A 189 -2.91 20.93 -10.72
CA LEU A 189 -2.60 19.46 -10.81
C LEU A 189 -2.23 18.74 -9.52
N ASN A 190 -2.13 19.39 -8.38
CA ASN A 190 -1.67 18.65 -7.19
C ASN A 190 -2.55 18.92 -5.96
N THR A 191 -3.46 17.99 -5.68
CA THR A 191 -4.29 17.96 -4.47
C THR A 191 -3.46 17.84 -3.18
N LEU A 192 -2.20 17.39 -3.27
CA LEU A 192 -1.26 17.25 -2.17
C LEU A 192 -0.54 18.56 -1.76
N ARG A 193 -0.89 19.69 -2.34
CA ARG A 193 -0.18 20.95 -2.09
C ARG A 193 -1.02 21.94 -1.30
N ASN A 194 -1.10 21.75 -0.01
CA ASN A 194 -1.39 22.87 0.89
C ASN A 194 -0.08 23.67 1.05
N ARG A 195 -0.10 25.00 0.95
CA ARG A 195 1.09 25.85 0.86
C ARG A 195 2.17 25.60 1.92
N ASN A 196 1.82 24.98 3.06
CA ASN A 196 2.73 24.81 4.20
C ASN A 196 2.65 23.40 4.83
N ILE A 197 1.96 22.44 4.23
CA ILE A 197 1.80 21.09 4.80
C ILE A 197 2.10 20.06 3.75
N CYS A 198 2.92 19.06 4.11
CA CYS A 198 3.20 17.88 3.34
C CYS A 198 3.18 16.63 4.23
N ALA A 199 3.14 15.46 3.62
CA ALA A 199 3.28 14.18 4.29
C ALA A 199 4.76 13.78 4.30
N VAL A 200 5.21 13.24 5.43
CA VAL A 200 6.58 12.72 5.60
C VAL A 200 6.54 11.34 6.21
N ILE A 201 7.46 10.48 5.81
CA ILE A 201 7.73 9.20 6.46
C ILE A 201 8.83 9.43 7.49
N THR A 202 8.53 9.16 8.76
CA THR A 202 9.45 9.40 9.89
C THR A 202 10.04 8.11 10.44
N GLY A 203 9.45 6.97 10.13
CA GLY A 203 9.95 5.67 10.57
C GLY A 203 9.20 4.52 9.92
N ILE A 204 9.77 3.34 10.07
CA ILE A 204 9.23 2.09 9.55
C ILE A 204 9.38 0.97 10.59
N THR A 205 8.56 -0.05 10.47
CA THR A 205 8.73 -1.33 11.18
C THR A 205 8.71 -2.45 10.16
N THR A 206 9.85 -3.11 9.99
CA THR A 206 9.96 -4.23 9.06
C THR A 206 9.27 -5.46 9.64
N GLY A 207 8.33 -6.02 8.87
CA GLY A 207 7.60 -7.22 9.25
C GLY A 207 8.46 -8.48 9.27
N ARG A 208 8.01 -9.46 10.03
CA ARG A 208 8.52 -10.82 10.01
C ARG A 208 7.52 -11.73 9.33
N LEU A 209 8.02 -12.81 8.76
CA LEU A 209 7.17 -13.90 8.29
C LEU A 209 6.52 -14.59 9.50
N ILE A 210 5.20 -14.65 9.51
CA ILE A 210 4.42 -15.30 10.56
C ILE A 210 3.60 -16.42 9.93
N ASP A 211 3.82 -17.64 10.40
CA ASP A 211 3.11 -18.83 9.96
C ASP A 211 2.38 -19.47 11.13
N PHE A 212 1.05 -19.49 11.07
CA PHE A 212 0.17 -20.19 12.03
C PHE A 212 -0.37 -21.52 11.48
N GLY A 213 0.22 -22.03 10.40
CA GLY A 213 -0.23 -23.26 9.76
C GLY A 213 -1.53 -23.10 8.98
N PHE A 214 -1.89 -21.88 8.60
CA PHE A 214 -3.14 -21.57 7.93
C PHE A 214 -3.13 -22.00 6.46
N ARG A 215 -4.20 -22.67 5.99
CA ARG A 215 -4.26 -23.32 4.66
C ARG A 215 -5.51 -22.97 3.84
N ASP A 216 -6.33 -22.04 4.29
CA ASP A 216 -7.53 -21.64 3.54
C ASP A 216 -7.23 -20.40 2.66
N SER A 217 -7.04 -20.65 1.36
CA SER A 217 -6.77 -19.58 0.38
C SER A 217 -7.94 -18.62 0.14
N LEU A 218 -9.14 -18.95 0.64
CA LEU A 218 -10.32 -18.09 0.54
C LEU A 218 -10.57 -17.25 1.80
N ASN A 219 -9.66 -17.32 2.78
CA ASN A 219 -9.72 -16.51 4.00
C ASN A 219 -8.36 -15.84 4.28
N MET A 220 -7.95 -14.97 3.37
CA MET A 220 -6.67 -14.27 3.45
C MET A 220 -6.57 -13.38 4.68
N GLY A 221 -7.67 -12.80 5.14
CA GLY A 221 -7.68 -11.97 6.35
C GLY A 221 -7.21 -12.74 7.59
N ALA A 222 -7.67 -13.99 7.77
CA ALA A 222 -7.21 -14.83 8.88
C ALA A 222 -5.72 -15.20 8.75
N CYS A 223 -5.23 -15.39 7.52
CA CYS A 223 -3.82 -15.65 7.25
C CYS A 223 -2.94 -14.42 7.61
N MET A 224 -3.36 -13.22 7.27
CA MET A 224 -2.57 -11.99 7.40
C MET A 224 -2.63 -11.36 8.80
N ALA A 225 -3.72 -11.56 9.55
CA ALA A 225 -3.94 -10.90 10.84
C ALA A 225 -2.82 -11.16 11.87
N PRO A 226 -2.23 -12.37 12.00
CA PRO A 226 -1.10 -12.61 12.90
C PRO A 226 0.14 -11.77 12.57
N ALA A 227 0.45 -11.60 11.28
CA ALA A 227 1.58 -10.77 10.84
C ALA A 227 1.32 -9.28 11.08
N ALA A 228 0.09 -8.82 10.84
CA ALA A 228 -0.32 -7.46 11.18
C ALA A 228 -0.22 -7.21 12.70
N CYS A 229 -0.67 -8.16 13.52
CA CYS A 229 -0.55 -8.09 14.97
C CYS A 229 0.91 -8.00 15.43
N ASP A 230 1.80 -8.84 14.91
CA ASP A 230 3.24 -8.79 15.25
C ASP A 230 3.85 -7.44 14.89
N THR A 231 3.59 -6.94 13.69
CA THR A 231 4.15 -5.70 13.19
C THR A 231 3.63 -4.47 13.94
N ILE A 232 2.32 -4.38 14.18
CA ILE A 232 1.71 -3.28 14.94
C ILE A 232 2.21 -3.28 16.40
N ALA A 233 2.22 -4.43 17.07
CA ALA A 233 2.70 -4.53 18.44
C ALA A 233 4.16 -4.10 18.57
N ARG A 234 5.03 -4.53 17.64
CA ARG A 234 6.45 -4.11 17.59
C ARG A 234 6.59 -2.62 17.34
N ASN A 235 5.83 -2.06 16.41
CA ASN A 235 5.84 -0.63 16.17
C ASN A 235 5.53 0.15 17.44
N LEU A 236 4.46 -0.22 18.15
CA LEU A 236 4.08 0.43 19.40
C LEU A 236 5.16 0.30 20.48
N GLN A 237 5.77 -0.89 20.61
CA GLN A 237 6.83 -1.16 21.58
C GLN A 237 8.12 -0.43 21.23
N ASP A 238 8.60 -0.56 20.00
CA ASP A 238 9.89 -0.03 19.55
C ASP A 238 9.92 1.51 19.58
N PHE A 239 8.80 2.16 19.20
CA PHE A 239 8.66 3.63 19.27
C PHE A 239 8.14 4.13 20.61
N HIS A 240 7.93 3.26 21.61
CA HIS A 240 7.35 3.59 22.92
C HIS A 240 6.04 4.37 22.79
N ARG A 241 5.16 3.94 21.88
CA ARG A 241 3.88 4.58 21.57
C ARG A 241 2.70 3.74 22.06
N LYS A 242 1.61 4.45 22.35
CA LYS A 242 0.29 3.85 22.57
C LYS A 242 -0.54 3.93 21.30
N PRO A 243 -1.58 3.11 21.13
CA PRO A 243 -2.50 3.25 19.99
C PRO A 243 -3.04 4.67 19.80
N SER A 244 -3.36 5.37 20.91
CA SER A 244 -3.83 6.77 20.89
C SER A 244 -2.82 7.82 20.43
N ASP A 245 -1.55 7.46 20.24
CA ASP A 245 -0.54 8.35 19.68
C ASP A 245 -0.62 8.41 18.12
N TYR A 246 -1.47 7.55 17.55
CA TYR A 246 -1.84 7.57 16.14
C TYR A 246 -3.29 8.04 15.98
N ASP A 247 -3.53 8.99 15.08
CA ASP A 247 -4.89 9.42 14.72
C ASP A 247 -5.63 8.32 13.94
N ALA A 248 -4.89 7.47 13.23
CA ALA A 248 -5.41 6.27 12.58
C ALA A 248 -4.31 5.22 12.36
N ILE A 249 -4.68 3.94 12.42
CA ILE A 249 -3.88 2.78 12.03
C ILE A 249 -4.61 2.12 10.86
N PHE A 250 -4.00 2.18 9.67
CA PHE A 250 -4.59 1.61 8.45
C PHE A 250 -3.95 0.28 8.12
N THR A 251 -4.72 -0.81 8.14
CA THR A 251 -4.30 -2.08 7.55
C THR A 251 -4.61 -2.11 6.05
N GLY A 252 -3.93 -2.99 5.30
CA GLY A 252 -4.05 -3.01 3.84
C GLY A 252 -5.35 -3.62 3.35
N ASP A 253 -5.61 -4.87 3.75
CA ASP A 253 -6.67 -5.68 3.17
C ASP A 253 -7.05 -6.88 4.05
N LEU A 254 -7.09 -6.69 5.35
CA LEU A 254 -7.54 -7.71 6.30
C LEU A 254 -9.02 -8.05 6.11
N GLY A 255 -9.81 -7.06 5.71
CA GLY A 255 -11.26 -7.17 5.63
C GLY A 255 -11.89 -7.40 7.00
N MET A 256 -13.21 -7.65 7.02
CA MET A 256 -13.97 -7.80 8.28
C MET A 256 -13.49 -8.98 9.13
N VAL A 257 -13.19 -10.12 8.52
CA VAL A 257 -12.75 -11.32 9.24
C VAL A 257 -11.37 -11.11 9.85
N GLY A 258 -10.41 -10.62 9.05
CA GLY A 258 -9.05 -10.38 9.53
C GLY A 258 -8.98 -9.27 10.56
N GLN A 259 -9.80 -8.22 10.46
CA GLN A 259 -9.92 -7.16 11.47
C GLN A 259 -10.34 -7.73 12.83
N THR A 260 -11.36 -8.58 12.86
CA THR A 260 -11.83 -9.20 14.12
C THR A 260 -10.71 -9.99 14.76
N ILE A 261 -10.02 -10.84 13.99
CA ILE A 261 -8.90 -11.64 14.49
C ILE A 261 -7.75 -10.74 14.97
N LEU A 262 -7.45 -9.66 14.24
CA LEU A 262 -6.41 -8.70 14.64
C LEU A 262 -6.72 -8.07 16.01
N PHE A 263 -7.96 -7.69 16.26
CA PHE A 263 -8.36 -7.09 17.53
C PHE A 263 -8.19 -8.07 18.70
N ASP A 264 -8.61 -9.32 18.53
CA ASP A 264 -8.44 -10.35 19.53
C ASP A 264 -6.95 -10.57 19.87
N LEU A 265 -6.12 -10.76 18.82
CA LEU A 265 -4.68 -10.98 18.98
C LEU A 265 -3.93 -9.79 19.62
N LEU A 266 -4.31 -8.55 19.31
CA LEU A 266 -3.71 -7.36 19.91
C LEU A 266 -4.17 -7.17 21.35
N THR A 267 -5.44 -7.48 21.66
CA THR A 267 -5.96 -7.46 23.02
C THR A 267 -5.20 -8.42 23.94
N GLU A 268 -4.88 -9.63 23.48
CA GLU A 268 -4.02 -10.58 24.20
C GLU A 268 -2.63 -10.01 24.49
N LYS A 269 -2.12 -9.10 23.63
CA LYS A 269 -0.85 -8.39 23.84
C LYS A 269 -0.98 -7.10 24.66
N GLY A 270 -2.18 -6.76 25.11
CA GLY A 270 -2.47 -5.56 25.90
C GLY A 270 -2.63 -4.28 25.09
N PHE A 271 -2.90 -4.38 23.79
CA PHE A 271 -3.15 -3.24 22.91
C PHE A 271 -4.58 -3.26 22.37
N ASP A 272 -5.32 -2.17 22.59
CA ASP A 272 -6.60 -1.93 21.95
C ASP A 272 -6.46 -0.84 20.90
N ILE A 273 -6.65 -1.21 19.62
CA ILE A 273 -6.59 -0.30 18.48
C ILE A 273 -7.97 0.01 17.89
N SER A 274 -9.05 -0.54 18.44
CA SER A 274 -10.40 -0.50 17.86
C SER A 274 -10.89 0.91 17.53
N SER A 275 -10.55 1.90 18.36
CA SER A 275 -10.96 3.29 18.20
C SER A 275 -10.19 4.06 17.10
N VAL A 276 -9.04 3.56 16.67
CA VAL A 276 -8.16 4.23 15.68
C VAL A 276 -7.92 3.37 14.44
N HIS A 277 -8.42 2.14 14.42
CA HIS A 277 -8.19 1.23 13.29
C HIS A 277 -9.13 1.50 12.12
N GLN A 278 -8.57 1.42 10.92
CA GLN A 278 -9.28 1.39 9.64
C GLN A 278 -8.61 0.34 8.72
N ASP A 279 -9.38 -0.26 7.83
CA ASP A 279 -8.85 -1.22 6.86
C ASP A 279 -9.14 -0.74 5.44
N CYS A 280 -8.11 -0.67 4.58
CA CYS A 280 -8.24 -0.15 3.22
C CYS A 280 -9.24 -0.99 2.40
N GLY A 281 -9.24 -2.32 2.61
CA GLY A 281 -10.18 -3.21 1.93
C GLY A 281 -11.64 -2.98 2.34
N MET A 282 -11.88 -2.56 3.59
CA MET A 282 -13.23 -2.21 4.05
C MET A 282 -13.66 -0.80 3.62
N LEU A 283 -12.69 0.08 3.36
CA LEU A 283 -12.96 1.47 2.94
C LEU A 283 -13.27 1.60 1.46
N ILE A 284 -12.67 0.75 0.61
CA ILE A 284 -12.71 0.92 -0.85
C ILE A 284 -14.04 0.49 -1.46
N TYR A 285 -14.74 -0.46 -0.83
CA TYR A 285 -16.01 -0.99 -1.30
C TYR A 285 -17.14 -0.81 -0.30
N ASP A 286 -18.36 -0.66 -0.82
CA ASP A 286 -19.59 -0.80 -0.05
C ASP A 286 -19.98 -2.28 0.03
N SER A 287 -19.81 -2.88 1.20
CA SER A 287 -20.08 -4.30 1.43
C SER A 287 -21.56 -4.69 1.24
N GLN A 288 -22.48 -3.73 1.28
CA GLN A 288 -23.91 -4.00 1.14
C GLN A 288 -24.36 -4.04 -0.34
N THR A 289 -23.72 -3.24 -1.19
CA THR A 289 -24.17 -3.03 -2.58
C THR A 289 -23.23 -3.60 -3.63
N GLN A 290 -21.95 -3.84 -3.30
CA GLN A 290 -20.94 -4.22 -4.30
C GLN A 290 -20.52 -5.71 -4.27
N ASP A 291 -21.14 -6.56 -3.46
CA ASP A 291 -20.86 -8.01 -3.38
C ASP A 291 -19.37 -8.35 -3.23
N THR A 292 -18.72 -7.72 -2.26
CA THR A 292 -17.28 -7.92 -1.99
C THR A 292 -17.00 -8.74 -0.74
N HIS A 293 -18.04 -9.21 -0.04
CA HIS A 293 -18.02 -10.03 1.17
C HIS A 293 -17.16 -9.39 2.28
N SER A 294 -15.94 -9.91 2.54
CA SER A 294 -15.09 -9.40 3.62
C SER A 294 -14.39 -8.07 3.29
N GLY A 295 -14.48 -7.59 2.05
CA GLY A 295 -13.90 -6.33 1.60
C GLY A 295 -12.99 -6.47 0.38
N GLY A 296 -12.17 -5.46 0.10
CA GLY A 296 -11.17 -5.45 -0.96
C GLY A 296 -9.87 -6.11 -0.55
N SER A 297 -9.08 -6.58 -1.51
CA SER A 297 -7.73 -7.12 -1.29
C SER A 297 -6.79 -6.80 -2.44
N GLY A 298 -5.51 -7.15 -2.26
CA GLY A 298 -4.46 -6.95 -3.25
C GLY A 298 -3.56 -5.76 -2.97
N CYS A 299 -2.35 -5.76 -3.50
CA CYS A 299 -1.42 -4.66 -3.30
C CYS A 299 -1.90 -3.34 -3.94
N GLY A 300 -2.75 -3.40 -4.97
CA GLY A 300 -3.44 -2.24 -5.52
C GLY A 300 -4.48 -1.64 -4.55
N CYS A 301 -5.05 -2.43 -3.63
CA CYS A 301 -6.00 -1.95 -2.62
C CYS A 301 -5.32 -0.94 -1.67
N ALA A 302 -4.32 -1.37 -0.94
CA ALA A 302 -3.59 -0.52 -0.01
C ALA A 302 -2.96 0.70 -0.72
N ALA A 303 -2.41 0.50 -1.92
CA ALA A 303 -1.75 1.55 -2.69
C ALA A 303 -2.70 2.63 -3.20
N SER A 304 -3.85 2.25 -3.78
CA SER A 304 -4.82 3.22 -4.28
C SER A 304 -5.49 4.01 -3.14
N VAL A 305 -5.81 3.36 -2.02
CA VAL A 305 -6.35 4.03 -0.84
C VAL A 305 -5.32 4.96 -0.20
N LEU A 306 -4.05 4.55 -0.13
CA LEU A 306 -2.96 5.41 0.35
C LEU A 306 -2.87 6.69 -0.49
N ALA A 307 -2.78 6.53 -1.83
CA ALA A 307 -2.56 7.64 -2.75
C ALA A 307 -3.79 8.54 -2.92
N GLY A 308 -5.00 7.95 -2.97
CA GLY A 308 -6.23 8.72 -3.20
C GLY A 308 -6.82 9.34 -1.93
N TYR A 309 -6.74 8.66 -0.80
CA TYR A 309 -7.46 9.06 0.41
C TYR A 309 -6.55 9.40 1.61
N ILE A 310 -5.59 8.53 1.95
CA ILE A 310 -4.80 8.69 3.17
C ILE A 310 -3.84 9.88 3.08
N LEU A 311 -3.00 9.94 2.06
CA LEU A 311 -2.04 11.03 1.88
C LEU A 311 -2.71 12.38 1.69
N PRO A 312 -3.77 12.53 0.86
CA PRO A 312 -4.56 13.76 0.82
C PRO A 312 -5.15 14.16 2.17
N GLY A 313 -5.63 13.18 2.96
CA GLY A 313 -6.18 13.43 4.29
C GLY A 313 -5.18 14.01 5.28
N ILE A 314 -3.91 13.58 5.24
CA ILE A 314 -2.82 14.18 6.04
C ILE A 314 -2.62 15.64 5.65
N ILE A 315 -2.60 15.94 4.35
CA ILE A 315 -2.36 17.29 3.85
C ILE A 315 -3.53 18.23 4.13
N GLN A 316 -4.75 17.69 4.13
CA GLN A 316 -5.97 18.37 4.52
C GLN A 316 -6.14 18.49 6.05
N LYS A 317 -5.17 18.02 6.82
CA LYS A 317 -5.15 18.04 8.31
C LYS A 317 -6.20 17.15 8.97
N LYS A 318 -6.67 16.12 8.28
CA LYS A 318 -7.56 15.11 8.87
C LYS A 318 -6.80 14.27 9.91
N TRP A 319 -5.53 13.96 9.63
CA TRP A 319 -4.64 13.22 10.53
C TRP A 319 -3.28 13.91 10.64
N LYS A 320 -2.68 13.87 11.83
CA LYS A 320 -1.33 14.37 12.10
C LYS A 320 -0.30 13.26 12.03
N ARG A 321 -0.64 12.06 12.53
CA ARG A 321 0.19 10.87 12.52
C ARG A 321 -0.67 9.64 12.27
N ILE A 322 -0.25 8.85 11.30
CA ILE A 322 -0.87 7.55 11.03
C ILE A 322 0.17 6.44 11.00
N LEU A 323 -0.29 5.21 11.20
CA LEU A 323 0.47 4.00 10.92
C LEU A 323 -0.18 3.31 9.72
N PHE A 324 0.56 3.16 8.63
CA PHE A 324 0.13 2.46 7.43
C PHE A 324 0.76 1.07 7.41
N VAL A 325 -0.06 0.02 7.43
CA VAL A 325 0.36 -1.38 7.62
C VAL A 325 -0.25 -2.26 6.52
N PRO A 326 0.24 -2.19 5.29
CA PRO A 326 -0.14 -3.15 4.26
C PRO A 326 0.19 -4.57 4.69
N THR A 327 -0.75 -5.47 4.44
CA THR A 327 -0.73 -6.88 4.86
C THR A 327 -0.62 -7.77 3.64
N GLY A 328 0.03 -8.92 3.75
CA GLY A 328 0.23 -9.85 2.65
C GLY A 328 0.15 -11.31 3.08
N ALA A 329 -0.54 -12.11 2.28
CA ALA A 329 -0.56 -13.56 2.37
C ALA A 329 0.36 -14.13 1.28
N LEU A 330 1.44 -14.79 1.68
CA LEU A 330 2.43 -15.31 0.75
C LEU A 330 1.96 -16.67 0.18
N LEU A 331 0.89 -16.61 -0.60
CA LEU A 331 0.31 -17.76 -1.27
C LEU A 331 1.14 -18.11 -2.51
N SER A 332 1.98 -19.13 -2.38
CA SER A 332 2.60 -19.79 -3.53
C SER A 332 1.68 -20.89 -4.03
N LYS A 333 1.29 -20.84 -5.30
CA LYS A 333 0.43 -21.84 -5.92
C LYS A 333 1.04 -23.24 -5.88
N VAL A 334 2.36 -23.34 -6.02
CA VAL A 334 3.08 -24.62 -5.97
C VAL A 334 3.03 -25.17 -4.55
N SER A 335 3.54 -24.45 -3.55
CA SER A 335 3.57 -24.91 -2.15
C SER A 335 2.17 -25.19 -1.61
N PHE A 336 1.19 -24.33 -1.94
CA PHE A 336 -0.19 -24.52 -1.52
C PHE A 336 -0.79 -25.85 -2.06
N ASN A 337 -0.53 -26.17 -3.34
CA ASN A 337 -0.99 -27.42 -3.94
C ASN A 337 -0.28 -28.65 -3.35
N GLU A 338 0.91 -28.49 -2.78
CA GLU A 338 1.66 -29.52 -2.04
C GLU A 338 1.19 -29.65 -0.59
N GLY A 339 0.27 -28.76 -0.15
CA GLY A 339 -0.33 -28.80 1.18
C GLY A 339 0.41 -27.96 2.22
N ASP A 340 1.33 -27.10 1.80
CA ASP A 340 2.02 -26.15 2.69
C ASP A 340 1.08 -25.05 3.20
N PRO A 341 1.34 -24.48 4.38
CA PRO A 341 0.61 -23.34 4.90
C PRO A 341 0.93 -22.05 4.12
N ILE A 342 0.10 -21.04 4.35
CA ILE A 342 0.24 -19.69 3.77
C ILE A 342 0.78 -18.77 4.86
N PRO A 343 2.08 -18.41 4.85
CA PRO A 343 2.59 -17.43 5.82
C PRO A 343 2.12 -16.02 5.51
N GLY A 344 1.92 -15.23 6.57
CA GLY A 344 1.60 -13.81 6.48
C GLY A 344 2.82 -12.91 6.66
N ILE A 345 2.75 -11.71 6.10
CA ILE A 345 3.72 -10.62 6.29
C ILE A 345 3.00 -9.28 6.37
N ALA A 346 3.58 -8.31 7.08
CA ALA A 346 3.09 -6.95 7.09
C ALA A 346 4.25 -5.98 7.36
N HIS A 347 4.32 -4.89 6.61
CA HIS A 347 5.32 -3.83 6.82
C HIS A 347 4.59 -2.55 7.25
N ALA A 348 5.09 -1.89 8.30
CA ALA A 348 4.47 -0.67 8.79
C ALA A 348 5.31 0.57 8.44
N VAL A 349 4.62 1.63 8.03
CA VAL A 349 5.20 2.93 7.69
C VAL A 349 4.52 4.00 8.54
N VAL A 350 5.31 4.75 9.30
CA VAL A 350 4.84 5.90 10.08
C VAL A 350 4.81 7.12 9.17
N ILE A 351 3.62 7.66 8.92
CA ILE A 351 3.44 8.84 8.08
C ILE A 351 2.89 9.98 8.93
N GLU A 352 3.55 11.13 8.85
CA GLU A 352 3.22 12.28 9.67
C GLU A 352 2.99 13.54 8.83
N GLN A 353 2.21 14.43 9.38
CA GLN A 353 2.06 15.78 8.84
C GLN A 353 3.30 16.60 9.15
N TYR A 354 3.89 17.22 8.15
CA TYR A 354 5.00 18.12 8.30
C TYR A 354 4.63 19.54 7.87
N ARG A 355 4.92 20.50 8.73
CA ARG A 355 4.74 21.92 8.40
C ARG A 355 6.04 22.49 7.86
N VAL A 356 6.06 22.80 6.58
CA VAL A 356 7.20 23.49 5.93
C VAL A 356 7.31 24.88 6.52
N PRO A 357 8.46 25.26 7.10
CA PRO A 357 8.67 26.61 7.61
C PRO A 357 8.46 27.66 6.49
N ASP A 358 7.86 28.79 6.82
CA ASP A 358 7.83 29.91 5.91
C ASP A 358 9.27 30.39 5.69
N MET A 359 9.71 30.45 4.42
CA MET A 359 10.99 31.08 4.14
C MET A 359 10.89 32.54 4.54
N MET A 360 11.75 32.96 5.47
CA MET A 360 11.92 34.38 5.83
C MET A 360 12.42 35.18 4.64
#